data_4c826530e36eb50fbccb62b19051fc2c
#
_entry.id   4c826530e36eb50fbccb62b19051fc2c
#
_cell.length_a   1.000
_cell.length_b   1.000
_cell.length_c   1.000
_cell.angle_alpha   90.00
_cell.angle_beta   90.00
_cell.angle_gamma   90.00
#
_symmetry.space_group_name_H-M   'P 1'
#
loop_
_entity.id
_entity.type
_entity.pdbx_description
1 polymer ?
#
loop_
_entity_poly.entity_id
_entity_poly.type
_entity_poly.pdbx_seq_one_letter_code
_entity_poly.pdbx_strand_id
1 'polypeptide(L)'
;HFIKNYIAYFSSEAKAIYGGIAYETTTPKDDFKLRWTYGKAKEQLPAANRNHNIYKHIVSANFLIQKSVFTSINSQIKLKGYGYDNYFGSLLKQDQVTVMHIDNEVYHLGLETSKIYLSKVKEAIDTLLKLNTECLLSQTDNSLLNTFKTSKKWKLNYLFSWIYKRFNPVFERHLLGQNPSVFYLQCYKLSYICYQDLNS
;
A
#
# COMPACT_ATOMS: atom_id res chain seq x y z
N HIS A 1 -2.27 -7.33 26.71
CA HIS A 1 -1.32 -6.20 26.70
C HIS A 1 -1.54 -5.23 25.52
N PHE A 2 -2.20 -5.65 24.44
CA PHE A 2 -2.38 -4.87 23.20
C PHE A 2 -2.88 -3.43 23.43
N ILE A 3 -4.00 -3.26 24.16
CA ILE A 3 -4.56 -1.93 24.49
C ILE A 3 -3.62 -1.12 25.39
N LYS A 4 -2.96 -1.77 26.37
CA LYS A 4 -2.01 -1.09 27.26
C LYS A 4 -0.86 -0.45 26.50
N ASN A 5 -0.40 -1.09 25.42
CA ASN A 5 0.66 -0.54 24.59
C ASN A 5 0.24 0.78 23.92
N TYR A 6 -1.01 0.92 23.51
CA TYR A 6 -1.54 2.20 23.00
C TYR A 6 -1.72 3.25 24.09
N ILE A 7 -2.20 2.85 25.29
CA ILE A 7 -2.43 3.76 26.41
C ILE A 7 -1.14 4.46 26.83
N ALA A 8 -0.01 3.78 26.74
CA ALA A 8 1.31 4.37 27.05
C ALA A 8 1.64 5.62 26.23
N TYR A 9 0.97 5.81 25.09
CA TYR A 9 1.17 6.95 24.19
C TYR A 9 0.05 8.00 24.21
N PHE A 10 -0.94 7.87 25.11
CA PHE A 10 -2.05 8.84 25.17
C PHE A 10 -1.62 10.27 25.53
N SER A 11 -0.53 10.40 26.26
CA SER A 11 0.05 11.70 26.60
C SER A 11 1.00 12.26 25.53
N SER A 12 1.21 11.51 24.42
CA SER A 12 2.04 11.99 23.33
C SER A 12 1.29 13.03 22.48
N GLU A 13 2.03 13.83 21.73
CA GLU A 13 1.45 14.79 20.77
C GLU A 13 0.87 14.11 19.51
N ALA A 14 1.03 12.80 19.38
CA ALA A 14 0.56 12.07 18.21
C ALA A 14 -0.98 12.02 18.17
N LYS A 15 -1.55 12.47 17.07
CA LYS A 15 -2.99 12.42 16.81
C LYS A 15 -3.43 11.12 16.13
N ALA A 16 -2.49 10.40 15.53
CA ALA A 16 -2.70 9.06 14.99
C ALA A 16 -1.49 8.16 15.30
N ILE A 17 -1.75 6.95 15.77
CA ILE A 17 -0.72 5.97 16.15
C ILE A 17 -1.02 4.66 15.42
N TYR A 18 -0.03 4.12 14.69
CA TYR A 18 -0.15 2.90 13.91
C TYR A 18 0.71 1.79 14.51
N GLY A 19 0.08 0.67 14.91
CA GLY A 19 0.74 -0.47 15.55
C GLY A 19 1.47 -1.41 14.59
N GLY A 20 1.16 -1.32 13.29
CA GLY A 20 1.73 -2.22 12.29
C GLY A 20 1.02 -3.57 12.19
N ILE A 21 1.50 -4.39 11.25
CA ILE A 21 1.00 -5.75 11.02
C ILE A 21 2.15 -6.74 10.95
N ALA A 22 1.88 -7.98 11.32
CA ALA A 22 2.79 -9.11 11.23
C ALA A 22 2.16 -10.25 10.44
N TYR A 23 2.99 -11.14 9.94
CA TYR A 23 2.60 -12.35 9.22
C TYR A 23 3.18 -13.57 9.92
N GLU A 24 2.48 -14.68 9.88
CA GLU A 24 2.97 -15.93 10.44
C GLU A 24 4.34 -16.30 9.83
N THR A 25 5.20 -16.94 10.63
CA THR A 25 6.52 -17.38 10.19
C THR A 25 6.44 -18.58 9.27
N THR A 26 5.42 -19.42 9.46
CA THR A 26 5.19 -20.60 8.63
C THR A 26 4.72 -20.19 7.24
N THR A 27 5.40 -20.71 6.23
CA THR A 27 5.02 -20.48 4.83
C THR A 27 3.65 -21.10 4.55
N PRO A 28 2.69 -20.35 4.01
CA PRO A 28 1.37 -20.86 3.69
C PRO A 28 1.41 -21.78 2.46
N LYS A 29 0.27 -22.42 2.14
CA LYS A 29 0.05 -23.16 0.89
C LYS A 29 0.34 -22.27 -0.33
N ASP A 30 0.70 -22.88 -1.45
CA ASP A 30 1.14 -22.18 -2.67
C ASP A 30 0.17 -21.08 -3.12
N ASP A 31 -1.13 -21.34 -3.04
CA ASP A 31 -2.17 -20.40 -3.45
C ASP A 31 -2.16 -19.06 -2.67
N PHE A 32 -1.51 -19.00 -1.51
CA PHE A 32 -1.47 -17.81 -0.65
C PHE A 32 -0.09 -17.13 -0.61
N LYS A 33 0.89 -17.72 -1.29
CA LYS A 33 2.30 -17.29 -1.18
C LYS A 33 2.55 -15.86 -1.65
N LEU A 34 1.89 -15.38 -2.71
CA LEU A 34 2.12 -14.04 -3.20
C LEU A 34 1.77 -12.98 -2.15
N ARG A 35 0.59 -13.10 -1.52
CA ARG A 35 0.15 -12.18 -0.47
C ARG A 35 1.08 -12.21 0.73
N TRP A 36 1.46 -13.42 1.17
CA TRP A 36 2.37 -13.62 2.30
C TRP A 36 3.78 -13.07 2.00
N THR A 37 4.37 -13.41 0.85
CA THR A 37 5.71 -12.95 0.46
C THR A 37 5.79 -11.44 0.40
N TYR A 38 4.76 -10.79 -0.18
CA TYR A 38 4.71 -9.34 -0.22
C TYR A 38 4.55 -8.74 1.18
N GLY A 39 3.64 -9.27 1.97
CA GLY A 39 3.39 -8.81 3.34
C GLY A 39 4.61 -8.88 4.23
N LYS A 40 5.31 -10.02 4.23
CA LYS A 40 6.57 -10.20 4.97
C LYS A 40 7.65 -9.20 4.54
N ALA A 41 7.76 -8.93 3.25
CA ALA A 41 8.86 -8.12 2.71
C ALA A 41 8.58 -6.60 2.73
N LYS A 42 7.30 -6.17 2.72
CA LYS A 42 6.93 -4.77 2.49
C LYS A 42 5.99 -4.16 3.53
N GLU A 43 5.27 -4.98 4.28
CA GLU A 43 4.29 -4.50 5.25
C GLU A 43 4.70 -4.79 6.70
N GLN A 44 5.32 -5.93 6.95
CA GLN A 44 5.87 -6.30 8.26
C GLN A 44 7.21 -5.57 8.49
N LEU A 45 7.11 -4.30 8.87
CA LEU A 45 8.27 -3.45 9.10
C LEU A 45 8.31 -2.97 10.56
N PRO A 46 9.48 -2.95 11.23
CA PRO A 46 9.64 -2.35 12.56
C PRO A 46 9.18 -0.89 12.58
N ALA A 47 8.67 -0.43 13.73
CA ALA A 47 8.23 0.95 13.91
C ALA A 47 9.34 1.97 13.57
N ALA A 48 10.60 1.66 13.92
CA ALA A 48 11.74 2.49 13.56
C ALA A 48 11.80 2.78 12.06
N ASN A 49 11.63 1.75 11.21
CA ASN A 49 11.64 1.91 9.75
C ASN A 49 10.41 2.67 9.24
N ARG A 50 9.22 2.42 9.84
CA ARG A 50 7.98 3.10 9.47
C ARG A 50 8.00 4.59 9.83
N ASN A 51 8.68 4.97 10.93
CA ASN A 51 8.82 6.36 11.37
C ASN A 51 9.78 7.20 10.51
N HIS A 52 10.60 6.60 9.62
CA HIS A 52 11.37 7.37 8.64
C HIS A 52 10.49 8.08 7.61
N ASN A 53 9.29 7.53 7.36
CA ASN A 53 8.29 8.15 6.48
C ASN A 53 6.88 7.85 7.01
N ILE A 54 6.46 8.67 7.97
CA ILE A 54 5.29 8.44 8.82
C ILE A 54 3.96 8.31 8.07
N TYR A 55 3.83 8.92 6.88
CA TYR A 55 2.58 8.87 6.10
C TYR A 55 2.55 7.76 5.05
N LYS A 56 3.65 7.02 4.88
CA LYS A 56 3.78 5.99 3.84
C LYS A 56 3.14 4.65 4.23
N HIS A 57 3.23 4.29 5.50
CA HIS A 57 2.83 2.97 6.01
C HIS A 57 1.53 3.05 6.81
N ILE A 58 0.52 3.64 6.19
CA ILE A 58 -0.82 3.75 6.78
C ILE A 58 -1.58 2.44 6.54
N VAL A 59 -1.96 1.78 7.63
CA VAL A 59 -2.66 0.49 7.59
C VAL A 59 -3.93 0.58 8.41
N SER A 60 -5.07 0.43 7.76
CA SER A 60 -6.39 0.53 8.40
C SER A 60 -6.72 -0.60 9.38
N ALA A 61 -5.92 -1.68 9.39
CA ALA A 61 -6.15 -2.84 10.26
C ALA A 61 -5.76 -2.63 11.73
N ASN A 62 -4.85 -1.69 12.03
CA ASN A 62 -4.28 -1.53 13.36
C ASN A 62 -3.81 -0.09 13.63
N PHE A 63 -4.72 0.72 14.13
CA PHE A 63 -4.41 2.11 14.48
C PHE A 63 -5.29 2.65 15.62
N LEU A 64 -4.79 3.67 16.28
CA LEU A 64 -5.51 4.54 17.20
C LEU A 64 -5.44 5.96 16.64
N ILE A 65 -6.56 6.67 16.55
CA ILE A 65 -6.62 8.02 16.00
C ILE A 65 -7.63 8.87 16.78
N GLN A 66 -7.36 10.14 16.94
CA GLN A 66 -8.33 11.07 17.50
C GLN A 66 -9.60 11.12 16.63
N LYS A 67 -10.77 10.98 17.27
CA LYS A 67 -12.07 10.94 16.56
C LYS A 67 -12.28 12.14 15.63
N SER A 68 -11.94 13.35 16.07
CA SER A 68 -12.06 14.57 15.25
C SER A 68 -11.20 14.50 13.99
N VAL A 69 -9.95 14.03 14.11
CA VAL A 69 -9.05 13.85 12.97
C VAL A 69 -9.60 12.80 12.01
N PHE A 70 -10.00 11.63 12.53
CA PHE A 70 -10.58 10.58 11.69
C PHE A 70 -11.80 11.08 10.92
N THR A 71 -12.74 11.74 11.62
CA THR A 71 -13.96 12.26 10.99
C THR A 71 -13.64 13.29 9.91
N SER A 72 -12.72 14.23 10.17
CA SER A 72 -12.28 15.23 9.20
C SER A 72 -11.67 14.62 7.95
N ILE A 73 -10.72 13.69 8.11
CA ILE A 73 -10.06 13.03 6.99
C ILE A 73 -11.06 12.13 6.23
N ASN A 74 -11.84 11.32 6.94
CA ASN A 74 -12.78 10.38 6.31
C ASN A 74 -13.91 11.09 5.54
N SER A 75 -14.32 12.30 5.95
CA SER A 75 -15.34 13.08 5.25
C SER A 75 -14.88 13.56 3.85
N GLN A 76 -13.58 13.63 3.62
CA GLN A 76 -12.99 14.01 2.33
C GLN A 76 -12.96 12.82 1.34
N ILE A 77 -13.09 11.59 1.84
CA ILE A 77 -13.07 10.36 1.03
C ILE A 77 -14.48 10.02 0.60
N LYS A 78 -14.87 10.43 -0.59
CA LYS A 78 -16.24 10.26 -1.11
C LYS A 78 -16.46 8.89 -1.78
N LEU A 79 -15.42 8.21 -2.18
CA LEU A 79 -15.47 6.93 -2.89
C LEU A 79 -14.96 5.81 -2.01
N LYS A 80 -15.44 4.59 -2.26
CA LYS A 80 -14.97 3.37 -1.60
C LYS A 80 -14.29 2.48 -2.62
N GLY A 81 -13.23 1.78 -2.20
CA GLY A 81 -12.49 0.85 -3.07
C GLY A 81 -11.18 0.41 -2.42
N TYR A 82 -10.45 -0.44 -3.10
CA TYR A 82 -9.15 -0.91 -2.64
C TYR A 82 -8.06 0.13 -2.95
N GLY A 83 -7.13 0.35 -2.00
CA GLY A 83 -6.01 1.30 -2.19
C GLY A 83 -6.24 2.70 -1.63
N TYR A 84 -7.39 2.99 -1.03
CA TYR A 84 -7.68 4.30 -0.40
C TYR A 84 -6.82 4.59 0.84
N ASP A 85 -6.14 3.61 1.43
CA ASP A 85 -5.16 3.85 2.51
C ASP A 85 -4.05 4.82 2.07
N ASN A 86 -3.65 4.78 0.79
CA ASN A 86 -2.70 5.75 0.22
C ASN A 86 -3.27 7.16 0.20
N TYR A 87 -4.55 7.31 -0.12
CA TYR A 87 -5.22 8.61 -0.12
C TYR A 87 -5.42 9.12 1.31
N PHE A 88 -5.82 8.26 2.23
CA PHE A 88 -5.91 8.60 3.65
C PHE A 88 -4.56 9.10 4.19
N GLY A 89 -3.46 8.41 3.88
CA GLY A 89 -2.10 8.84 4.24
C GLY A 89 -1.70 10.18 3.63
N SER A 90 -2.10 10.44 2.38
CA SER A 90 -1.88 11.73 1.70
C SER A 90 -2.64 12.88 2.37
N LEU A 91 -3.88 12.64 2.79
CA LEU A 91 -4.69 13.62 3.52
C LEU A 91 -4.13 13.91 4.91
N LEU A 92 -3.68 12.86 5.64
CA LEU A 92 -2.99 13.06 6.92
C LEU A 92 -1.75 13.95 6.76
N LYS A 93 -1.00 13.77 5.67
CA LYS A 93 0.19 14.58 5.35
C LYS A 93 -0.19 16.01 4.99
N GLN A 94 -1.21 16.20 4.17
CA GLN A 94 -1.71 17.51 3.76
C GLN A 94 -2.18 18.32 4.97
N ASP A 95 -2.90 17.69 5.89
CA ASP A 95 -3.42 18.34 7.12
C ASP A 95 -2.35 18.38 8.23
N GLN A 96 -1.11 17.98 7.95
CA GLN A 96 0.03 17.97 8.89
C GLN A 96 -0.29 17.25 10.21
N VAL A 97 -1.09 16.18 10.15
CA VAL A 97 -1.46 15.38 11.31
C VAL A 97 -0.22 14.71 11.89
N THR A 98 0.02 14.87 13.18
CA THR A 98 1.12 14.20 13.88
C THR A 98 0.87 12.69 13.93
N VAL A 99 1.66 11.92 13.19
CA VAL A 99 1.57 10.44 13.10
C VAL A 99 2.77 9.81 13.78
N MET A 100 2.54 8.74 14.52
CA MET A 100 3.56 7.93 15.16
C MET A 100 3.34 6.44 14.83
N HIS A 101 4.42 5.70 14.61
CA HIS A 101 4.38 4.24 14.52
C HIS A 101 5.01 3.62 15.76
N ILE A 102 4.37 2.58 16.28
CA ILE A 102 4.86 1.80 17.44
C ILE A 102 4.88 0.31 17.08
N ASP A 103 5.71 -0.46 17.77
CA ASP A 103 5.72 -1.92 17.63
C ASP A 103 4.62 -2.51 18.53
N ASN A 104 3.44 -2.66 17.97
CA ASN A 104 2.24 -3.23 18.58
C ASN A 104 1.39 -3.94 17.50
N GLU A 105 2.02 -4.88 16.79
CA GLU A 105 1.48 -5.49 15.61
C GLU A 105 0.27 -6.37 15.88
N VAL A 106 -0.61 -6.47 14.90
CA VAL A 106 -1.63 -7.52 14.80
C VAL A 106 -1.25 -8.50 13.69
N TYR A 107 -1.52 -9.77 13.89
CA TYR A 107 -1.30 -10.78 12.86
C TYR A 107 -2.36 -10.67 11.75
N HIS A 108 -1.88 -10.60 10.51
CA HIS A 108 -2.75 -10.66 9.34
C HIS A 108 -3.16 -12.11 9.09
N LEU A 109 -4.27 -12.52 9.71
CA LEU A 109 -4.89 -13.83 9.52
C LEU A 109 -5.82 -13.83 8.30
N GLY A 110 -6.13 -15.01 7.76
CA GLY A 110 -7.06 -15.14 6.63
C GLY A 110 -6.51 -14.53 5.34
N LEU A 111 -5.30 -14.94 4.95
CA LEU A 111 -4.68 -14.50 3.70
C LEU A 111 -5.59 -14.81 2.50
N GLU A 112 -5.68 -13.88 1.59
CA GLU A 112 -6.34 -14.08 0.30
C GLU A 112 -5.48 -14.93 -0.62
N THR A 113 -6.12 -15.63 -1.55
CA THR A 113 -5.38 -16.36 -2.58
C THR A 113 -4.58 -15.39 -3.45
N SER A 114 -3.45 -15.86 -3.97
CA SER A 114 -2.57 -15.09 -4.86
C SER A 114 -3.33 -14.47 -6.04
N LYS A 115 -4.32 -15.17 -6.58
CA LYS A 115 -5.19 -14.69 -7.67
C LYS A 115 -6.05 -13.50 -7.23
N ILE A 116 -6.73 -13.61 -6.09
CA ILE A 116 -7.56 -12.52 -5.52
C ILE A 116 -6.67 -11.33 -5.17
N TYR A 117 -5.53 -11.58 -4.54
CA TYR A 117 -4.60 -10.53 -4.20
C TYR A 117 -4.08 -9.77 -5.44
N LEU A 118 -3.73 -10.48 -6.52
CA LEU A 118 -3.27 -9.86 -7.76
C LEU A 118 -4.38 -9.00 -8.42
N SER A 119 -5.64 -9.45 -8.34
CA SER A 119 -6.80 -8.65 -8.78
C SER A 119 -6.94 -7.36 -7.96
N LYS A 120 -6.81 -7.44 -6.63
CA LYS A 120 -6.84 -6.27 -5.75
C LYS A 120 -5.65 -5.32 -5.97
N VAL A 121 -4.50 -5.85 -6.35
CA VAL A 121 -3.34 -5.03 -6.76
C VAL A 121 -3.66 -4.20 -7.99
N LYS A 122 -4.34 -4.78 -8.99
CA LYS A 122 -4.82 -4.03 -10.18
C LYS A 122 -5.80 -2.93 -9.77
N GLU A 123 -6.82 -3.27 -8.98
CA GLU A 123 -7.81 -2.31 -8.48
C GLU A 123 -7.16 -1.16 -7.70
N ALA A 124 -6.18 -1.46 -6.83
CA ALA A 124 -5.42 -0.43 -6.12
C ALA A 124 -4.65 0.51 -7.04
N ILE A 125 -4.11 -0.02 -8.15
CA ILE A 125 -3.39 0.78 -9.15
C ILE A 125 -4.35 1.65 -9.95
N ASP A 126 -5.50 1.13 -10.34
CA ASP A 126 -6.55 1.88 -11.05
C ASP A 126 -7.07 3.03 -10.17
N THR A 127 -7.31 2.76 -8.87
CA THR A 127 -7.65 3.77 -7.87
C THR A 127 -6.54 4.83 -7.76
N LEU A 128 -5.29 4.41 -7.67
CA LEU A 128 -4.14 5.32 -7.55
C LEU A 128 -4.01 6.23 -8.78
N LEU A 129 -4.20 5.67 -9.98
CA LEU A 129 -4.15 6.43 -11.23
C LEU A 129 -5.30 7.45 -11.29
N LYS A 130 -6.52 7.04 -10.96
CA LYS A 130 -7.69 7.92 -10.88
C LYS A 130 -7.46 9.08 -9.92
N LEU A 131 -7.06 8.82 -8.68
CA LEU A 131 -6.77 9.84 -7.68
C LEU A 131 -5.66 10.81 -8.12
N ASN A 132 -4.66 10.31 -8.85
CA ASN A 132 -3.61 11.15 -9.42
C ASN A 132 -4.14 12.05 -10.55
N THR A 133 -4.99 11.54 -11.43
CA THR A 133 -5.61 12.30 -12.53
C THR A 133 -6.53 13.38 -11.99
N GLU A 134 -7.25 13.11 -10.91
CA GLU A 134 -8.09 14.08 -10.18
C GLU A 134 -7.27 15.07 -9.32
N CYS A 135 -5.94 15.03 -9.37
CA CYS A 135 -5.03 15.89 -8.60
C CYS A 135 -5.17 15.77 -7.06
N LEU A 136 -5.76 14.70 -6.57
CA LEU A 136 -5.99 14.46 -5.14
C LEU A 136 -4.73 13.95 -4.40
N LEU A 137 -3.68 13.56 -5.11
CA LEU A 137 -2.42 13.02 -4.56
C LEU A 137 -1.24 13.98 -4.76
N SER A 138 -1.43 15.25 -4.45
CA SER A 138 -0.38 16.29 -4.60
C SER A 138 0.84 16.01 -3.69
N GLN A 139 0.64 15.47 -2.50
CA GLN A 139 1.66 15.21 -1.49
C GLN A 139 1.74 13.73 -1.11
N THR A 140 1.90 12.85 -2.09
CA THR A 140 1.97 11.40 -1.82
C THR A 140 3.40 10.89 -1.69
N ASP A 141 3.61 9.97 -0.74
CA ASP A 141 4.85 9.20 -0.58
C ASP A 141 4.78 7.82 -1.27
N ASN A 142 3.79 7.63 -2.16
CA ASN A 142 3.62 6.37 -2.90
C ASN A 142 4.75 6.17 -3.92
N SER A 143 5.60 5.17 -3.67
CA SER A 143 6.78 4.88 -4.48
C SER A 143 6.44 4.49 -5.93
N LEU A 144 5.34 3.74 -6.14
CA LEU A 144 4.89 3.34 -7.48
C LEU A 144 4.50 4.57 -8.30
N LEU A 145 3.71 5.48 -7.72
CA LEU A 145 3.28 6.70 -8.39
C LEU A 145 4.46 7.61 -8.73
N ASN A 146 5.43 7.74 -7.82
CA ASN A 146 6.62 8.54 -8.06
C ASN A 146 7.48 7.96 -9.18
N THR A 147 7.66 6.62 -9.20
CA THR A 147 8.38 5.93 -10.29
C THR A 147 7.63 6.06 -11.61
N PHE A 148 6.30 5.94 -11.61
CA PHE A 148 5.47 6.14 -12.79
C PHE A 148 5.59 7.57 -13.34
N LYS A 149 5.50 8.62 -12.50
CA LYS A 149 5.69 10.02 -12.92
C LYS A 149 7.07 10.25 -13.53
N THR A 150 8.11 9.67 -12.94
CA THR A 150 9.47 9.72 -13.48
C THR A 150 9.57 9.01 -14.83
N SER A 151 8.98 7.82 -14.97
CA SER A 151 8.92 7.08 -16.22
C SER A 151 8.22 7.87 -17.33
N LYS A 152 7.13 8.55 -17.00
CA LYS A 152 6.40 9.43 -17.91
C LYS A 152 7.27 10.61 -18.39
N LYS A 153 7.97 11.26 -17.47
CA LYS A 153 8.89 12.36 -17.79
C LYS A 153 9.97 11.96 -18.82
N TRP A 154 10.48 10.71 -18.71
CA TRP A 154 11.49 10.17 -19.60
C TRP A 154 10.92 9.39 -20.79
N LYS A 155 9.59 9.40 -20.98
CA LYS A 155 8.87 8.63 -22.01
C LYS A 155 9.08 7.11 -21.94
N LEU A 156 9.58 6.60 -20.82
CA LEU A 156 9.75 5.17 -20.56
C LEU A 156 8.42 4.46 -20.30
N ASN A 157 7.33 5.20 -20.03
CA ASN A 157 5.99 4.65 -19.88
C ASN A 157 5.53 3.88 -21.13
N TYR A 158 5.95 4.26 -22.35
CA TYR A 158 5.67 3.50 -23.58
C TYR A 158 6.34 2.12 -23.56
N LEU A 159 7.60 2.05 -23.12
CA LEU A 159 8.33 0.79 -22.98
C LEU A 159 7.67 -0.11 -21.94
N PHE A 160 7.35 0.42 -20.75
CA PHE A 160 6.70 -0.37 -19.69
C PHE A 160 5.30 -0.83 -20.10
N SER A 161 4.53 -0.02 -20.81
CA SER A 161 3.24 -0.41 -21.37
C SER A 161 3.39 -1.57 -22.38
N TRP A 162 4.38 -1.49 -23.27
CA TRP A 162 4.70 -2.57 -24.21
C TRP A 162 5.11 -3.86 -23.47
N ILE A 163 5.94 -3.76 -22.43
CA ILE A 163 6.33 -4.89 -21.57
C ILE A 163 5.06 -5.54 -20.98
N TYR A 164 4.12 -4.75 -20.45
CA TYR A 164 2.88 -5.30 -19.95
C TYR A 164 2.10 -6.06 -21.03
N LYS A 165 1.87 -5.44 -22.17
CA LYS A 165 1.15 -6.07 -23.30
C LYS A 165 1.78 -7.39 -23.73
N ARG A 166 3.11 -7.46 -23.77
CA ARG A 166 3.83 -8.63 -24.30
C ARG A 166 4.07 -9.72 -23.25
N PHE A 167 4.28 -9.37 -21.99
CA PHE A 167 4.76 -10.28 -20.94
C PHE A 167 3.78 -10.47 -19.78
N ASN A 168 2.59 -9.88 -19.81
CA ASN A 168 1.60 -10.06 -18.74
C ASN A 168 1.35 -11.56 -18.39
N PRO A 169 1.18 -12.50 -19.35
CA PRO A 169 0.98 -13.89 -19.00
C PRO A 169 2.18 -14.54 -18.29
N VAL A 170 3.40 -14.08 -18.60
CA VAL A 170 4.62 -14.55 -17.95
C VAL A 170 4.69 -14.03 -16.52
N PHE A 171 4.40 -12.74 -16.30
CA PHE A 171 4.31 -12.16 -14.97
C PHE A 171 3.27 -12.89 -14.11
N GLU A 172 2.06 -13.07 -14.62
CA GLU A 172 0.98 -13.74 -13.87
C GLU A 172 1.33 -15.18 -13.54
N ARG A 173 1.90 -15.94 -14.49
CA ARG A 173 2.36 -17.31 -14.24
C ARG A 173 3.39 -17.38 -13.11
N HIS A 174 4.36 -16.45 -13.09
CA HIS A 174 5.38 -16.40 -12.05
C HIS A 174 4.78 -15.98 -10.69
N LEU A 175 3.92 -14.95 -10.68
CA LEU A 175 3.33 -14.42 -9.46
C LEU A 175 2.31 -15.38 -8.82
N LEU A 176 1.62 -16.18 -9.64
CA LEU A 176 0.69 -17.21 -9.16
C LEU A 176 1.35 -18.58 -8.92
N GLY A 177 2.64 -18.69 -9.19
CA GLY A 177 3.41 -19.92 -9.01
C GLY A 177 3.88 -20.13 -7.57
N GLN A 178 4.69 -21.19 -7.40
CA GLN A 178 5.18 -21.64 -6.08
C GLN A 178 6.16 -20.67 -5.40
N ASN A 179 6.90 -19.88 -6.17
CA ASN A 179 7.94 -18.97 -5.65
C ASN A 179 7.75 -17.55 -6.18
N PRO A 180 6.68 -16.84 -5.79
CA PRO A 180 6.42 -15.48 -6.27
C PRO A 180 7.49 -14.52 -5.75
N SER A 181 7.98 -13.66 -6.64
CA SER A 181 9.00 -12.66 -6.31
C SER A 181 8.39 -11.27 -6.15
N VAL A 182 8.77 -10.56 -5.07
CA VAL A 182 8.38 -9.16 -4.86
C VAL A 182 8.93 -8.28 -5.98
N PHE A 183 10.12 -8.55 -6.51
CA PHE A 183 10.69 -7.82 -7.62
C PHE A 183 9.80 -7.92 -8.87
N TYR A 184 9.39 -9.14 -9.26
CA TYR A 184 8.46 -9.33 -10.38
C TYR A 184 7.13 -8.62 -10.17
N LEU A 185 6.61 -8.61 -8.93
CA LEU A 185 5.40 -7.86 -8.60
C LEU A 185 5.59 -6.35 -8.78
N GLN A 186 6.75 -5.79 -8.42
CA GLN A 186 7.00 -4.36 -8.64
C GLN A 186 7.12 -4.02 -10.14
N CYS A 187 7.79 -4.87 -10.92
CA CYS A 187 7.84 -4.73 -12.38
C CYS A 187 6.44 -4.80 -13.00
N TYR A 188 5.64 -5.76 -12.55
CA TYR A 188 4.24 -5.90 -12.96
C TYR A 188 3.41 -4.65 -12.66
N LYS A 189 3.48 -4.14 -11.41
CA LYS A 189 2.78 -2.93 -11.00
C LYS A 189 3.14 -1.72 -11.86
N LEU A 190 4.44 -1.50 -12.10
CA LEU A 190 4.91 -0.38 -12.91
C LEU A 190 4.49 -0.51 -14.37
N SER A 191 4.59 -1.70 -14.94
CA SER A 191 4.17 -1.93 -16.32
C SER A 191 2.65 -1.81 -16.49
N TYR A 192 1.87 -2.28 -15.50
CA TYR A 192 0.42 -2.17 -15.51
C TYR A 192 -0.08 -0.72 -15.41
N ILE A 193 0.47 0.09 -14.49
CA ILE A 193 0.06 1.50 -14.37
C ILE A 193 0.38 2.28 -15.65
N CYS A 194 1.54 2.02 -16.29
CA CYS A 194 1.90 2.64 -17.57
C CYS A 194 0.96 2.20 -18.70
N TYR A 195 0.54 0.92 -18.68
CA TYR A 195 -0.42 0.40 -19.65
C TYR A 195 -1.79 1.06 -19.49
N GLN A 196 -2.30 1.16 -18.27
CA GLN A 196 -3.59 1.79 -18.00
C GLN A 196 -3.60 3.29 -18.39
N ASP A 197 -2.56 4.04 -18.01
CA ASP A 197 -2.44 5.47 -18.36
C ASP A 197 -2.44 5.75 -19.87
N LEU A 198 -1.98 4.82 -20.70
CA LEU A 198 -1.96 4.98 -22.15
C LEU A 198 -3.20 4.42 -22.86
N ASN A 199 -4.10 3.70 -22.15
CA ASN A 199 -5.27 3.04 -22.74
C ASN A 199 -6.59 3.40 -22.04
N SER A 200 -6.56 4.31 -21.05
CA SER A 200 -7.74 4.90 -20.36
C SER A 200 -8.20 6.20 -21.00
#